data_4f16d5dd7c4989234e3ee7e805741a01
#
_entry.id   4f16d5dd7c4989234e3ee7e805741a01
#
_cell.length_a   1.000
_cell.length_b   1.000
_cell.length_c   1.000
_cell.angle_alpha   90.00
_cell.angle_beta   90.00
_cell.angle_gamma   90.00
#
_symmetry.space_group_name_H-M   'P 1'
#
loop_
_entity.id
_entity.type
_entity.pdbx_description
1 polymer ?
#
loop_
_entity_poly.entity_id
_entity_poly.type
_entity_poly.pdbx_seq_one_letter_code
_entity_poly.pdbx_strand_id
1 'polypeptide(L)'
;MDNAEYDKLKAFTKEAVRDIESTYSKYNTGNLVIDSFLTNYDTLAAKNHIQFVAKLGVTYNRIPVNDYDLCVILGNMLDNCLKACIANPSSENFIHIAIATTENDKFTIHCENTTAEGTSLEHIHASRQNSLYHGYGLTNIRNTAEKYHGFFTYSVETLFYMDLMIPIIEKSKRIMH
;
A
#
# COMPACT_ATOMS: atom_id res chain seq x y z
N MET A 1 13.23 -13.78 36.97
CA MET A 1 12.89 -12.62 36.14
C MET A 1 11.39 -12.46 36.23
N ASP A 2 10.89 -11.37 36.79
CA ASP A 2 9.48 -11.16 37.05
C ASP A 2 8.77 -10.86 35.70
N ASN A 3 7.58 -11.38 35.48
CA ASN A 3 6.82 -11.14 34.23
C ASN A 3 6.64 -9.65 33.93
N ALA A 4 6.50 -8.82 34.97
CA ALA A 4 6.41 -7.36 34.85
C ALA A 4 7.70 -6.72 34.32
N GLU A 5 8.85 -7.28 34.63
CA GLU A 5 10.17 -6.80 34.17
C GLU A 5 10.43 -7.21 32.72
N TYR A 6 9.98 -8.41 32.33
CA TYR A 6 10.02 -8.87 30.94
C TYR A 6 9.12 -8.04 30.02
N ASP A 7 7.91 -7.70 30.46
CA ASP A 7 6.97 -6.89 29.68
C ASP A 7 7.48 -5.43 29.52
N LYS A 8 8.12 -4.87 30.56
CA LYS A 8 8.79 -3.55 30.47
C LYS A 8 9.95 -3.58 29.51
N LEU A 9 10.80 -4.61 29.54
CA LEU A 9 11.93 -4.75 28.63
C LEU A 9 11.45 -4.90 27.18
N LYS A 10 10.42 -5.68 26.95
CA LYS A 10 9.80 -5.88 25.63
C LYS A 10 9.19 -4.58 25.08
N ALA A 11 8.52 -3.80 25.93
CA ALA A 11 7.98 -2.50 25.57
C ALA A 11 9.10 -1.51 25.20
N PHE A 12 10.14 -1.42 26.05
CA PHE A 12 11.31 -0.56 25.81
C PHE A 12 12.07 -0.94 24.53
N THR A 13 12.29 -2.25 24.31
CA THR A 13 12.96 -2.72 23.09
C THR A 13 12.13 -2.39 21.83
N LYS A 14 10.81 -2.54 21.90
CA LYS A 14 9.90 -2.20 20.80
C LYS A 14 9.88 -0.69 20.53
N GLU A 15 9.94 0.13 21.55
CA GLU A 15 10.03 1.59 21.44
C GLU A 15 11.38 2.03 20.86
N ALA A 16 12.50 1.49 21.34
CA ALA A 16 13.83 1.77 20.81
C ALA A 16 14.00 1.35 19.34
N VAL A 17 13.45 0.20 18.93
CA VAL A 17 13.45 -0.22 17.53
C VAL A 17 12.60 0.74 16.67
N ARG A 18 11.43 1.15 17.14
CA ARG A 18 10.60 2.16 16.47
C ARG A 18 11.32 3.48 16.28
N ASP A 19 12.01 3.97 17.31
CA ASP A 19 12.74 5.24 17.25
C ASP A 19 13.90 5.18 16.24
N ILE A 20 14.60 4.05 16.15
CA ILE A 20 15.65 3.83 15.16
C ILE A 20 15.03 3.78 13.75
N GLU A 21 13.96 3.03 13.54
CA GLU A 21 13.29 2.90 12.25
C GLU A 21 12.68 4.24 11.79
N SER A 22 12.07 5.03 12.71
CA SER A 22 11.53 6.36 12.40
C SER A 22 12.61 7.37 12.00
N THR A 23 13.83 7.24 12.53
CA THR A 23 14.96 8.11 12.20
C THR A 23 15.48 7.89 10.78
N TYR A 24 15.28 6.68 10.22
CA TYR A 24 15.72 6.31 8.87
C TYR A 24 14.57 6.27 7.85
N SER A 25 13.31 6.38 8.26
CA SER A 25 12.17 6.38 7.36
C SER A 25 11.87 7.78 6.83
N LYS A 26 11.80 7.90 5.50
CA LYS A 26 11.38 9.15 4.83
C LYS A 26 9.90 9.48 5.12
N TYR A 27 9.11 8.48 5.46
CA TYR A 27 7.67 8.57 5.70
C TYR A 27 7.37 8.24 7.17
N ASN A 28 6.45 8.97 7.78
CA ASN A 28 6.08 8.82 9.19
C ASN A 28 4.56 8.93 9.35
N THR A 29 3.83 7.90 8.97
CA THR A 29 2.38 7.79 9.16
C THR A 29 2.00 7.22 10.52
N GLY A 30 2.99 6.73 11.27
CA GLY A 30 2.80 5.95 12.50
C GLY A 30 2.43 4.47 12.23
N ASN A 31 2.26 4.06 10.98
CA ASN A 31 2.09 2.66 10.60
C ASN A 31 3.36 2.13 9.92
N LEU A 32 4.04 1.21 10.59
CA LEU A 32 5.33 0.69 10.14
C LEU A 32 5.27 0.04 8.75
N VAL A 33 4.17 -0.64 8.42
CA VAL A 33 3.99 -1.28 7.11
C VAL A 33 3.95 -0.23 6.01
N ILE A 34 3.10 0.81 6.16
CA ILE A 34 3.01 1.90 5.18
C ILE A 34 4.37 2.57 5.01
N ASP A 35 5.00 2.97 6.11
CA ASP A 35 6.27 3.71 6.10
C ASP A 35 7.39 2.90 5.45
N SER A 36 7.49 1.60 5.75
CA SER A 36 8.49 0.70 5.18
C SER A 36 8.28 0.47 3.68
N PHE A 37 7.02 0.22 3.24
CA PHE A 37 6.71 0.04 1.83
C PHE A 37 7.02 1.31 1.02
N LEU A 38 6.55 2.47 1.47
CA LEU A 38 6.80 3.73 0.78
C LEU A 38 8.29 4.05 0.68
N THR A 39 9.06 3.87 1.77
CA THR A 39 10.51 4.11 1.77
C THR A 39 11.23 3.18 0.81
N ASN A 40 10.87 1.89 0.79
CA ASN A 40 11.48 0.91 -0.11
C ASN A 40 11.18 1.22 -1.58
N TYR A 41 9.91 1.48 -1.92
CA TYR A 41 9.52 1.72 -3.31
C TYR A 41 9.97 3.09 -3.83
N ASP A 42 10.06 4.11 -2.99
CA ASP A 42 10.72 5.38 -3.34
C ASP A 42 12.20 5.16 -3.69
N THR A 43 12.90 4.34 -2.91
CA THR A 43 14.30 3.98 -3.20
C THR A 43 14.42 3.19 -4.51
N LEU A 44 13.52 2.23 -4.76
CA LEU A 44 13.51 1.44 -6.00
C LEU A 44 13.16 2.31 -7.22
N ALA A 45 12.20 3.22 -7.08
CA ALA A 45 11.82 4.17 -8.11
C ALA A 45 13.00 5.09 -8.47
N ALA A 46 13.69 5.66 -7.47
CA ALA A 46 14.86 6.51 -7.67
C ALA A 46 15.99 5.77 -8.43
N LYS A 47 16.25 4.49 -8.10
CA LYS A 47 17.23 3.66 -8.80
C LYS A 47 16.89 3.42 -10.27
N ASN A 48 15.62 3.51 -10.64
CA ASN A 48 15.11 3.32 -12.00
C ASN A 48 14.77 4.65 -12.69
N HIS A 49 15.17 5.79 -12.14
CA HIS A 49 14.87 7.13 -12.66
C HIS A 49 13.37 7.42 -12.79
N ILE A 50 12.56 6.86 -11.87
CA ILE A 50 11.11 7.05 -11.79
C ILE A 50 10.83 8.05 -10.66
N GLN A 51 10.02 9.08 -10.95
CA GLN A 51 9.57 10.01 -9.93
C GLN A 51 8.56 9.32 -9.01
N PHE A 52 8.78 9.37 -7.69
CA PHE A 52 7.86 8.81 -6.71
C PHE A 52 7.30 9.90 -5.80
N VAL A 53 5.98 10.01 -5.74
CA VAL A 53 5.28 10.99 -4.90
C VAL A 53 4.23 10.30 -4.04
N ALA A 54 4.32 10.47 -2.72
CA ALA A 54 3.32 9.98 -1.77
C ALA A 54 2.59 11.13 -1.08
N LYS A 55 1.25 11.10 -1.10
CA LYS A 55 0.35 12.00 -0.36
C LYS A 55 -0.31 11.22 0.76
N LEU A 56 -0.11 11.64 2.00
CA LEU A 56 -0.49 10.88 3.18
C LEU A 56 -1.42 11.70 4.08
N GLY A 57 -2.60 11.14 4.35
CA GLY A 57 -3.60 11.67 5.27
C GLY A 57 -4.14 10.56 6.18
N VAL A 58 -3.22 9.79 6.80
CA VAL A 58 -3.56 8.59 7.57
C VAL A 58 -3.66 8.91 9.06
N THR A 59 -4.74 8.45 9.69
CA THR A 59 -4.85 8.37 11.15
C THR A 59 -4.56 6.92 11.55
N TYR A 60 -3.46 6.66 12.20
CA TYR A 60 -2.91 5.33 12.47
C TYR A 60 -3.92 4.35 13.09
N ASN A 61 -4.61 4.76 14.14
CA ASN A 61 -5.57 3.92 14.85
C ASN A 61 -6.91 3.72 14.10
N ARG A 62 -7.07 4.30 12.92
CA ARG A 62 -8.25 4.17 12.05
C ARG A 62 -7.99 3.34 10.79
N ILE A 63 -6.84 2.65 10.68
CA ILE A 63 -6.58 1.72 9.58
C ILE A 63 -7.35 0.42 9.87
N PRO A 64 -8.32 0.02 9.01
CA PRO A 64 -9.20 -1.12 9.30
C PRO A 64 -8.59 -2.48 8.93
N VAL A 65 -7.39 -2.47 8.35
CA VAL A 65 -6.70 -3.64 7.79
C VAL A 65 -5.57 -4.06 8.72
N ASN A 66 -5.38 -5.37 8.94
CA ASN A 66 -4.22 -5.86 9.68
C ASN A 66 -2.93 -5.72 8.86
N ASP A 67 -1.79 -5.79 9.52
CA ASP A 67 -0.48 -5.56 8.89
C ASP A 67 -0.17 -6.53 7.75
N TYR A 68 -0.55 -7.82 7.87
CA TYR A 68 -0.33 -8.82 6.83
C TYR A 68 -1.14 -8.50 5.56
N ASP A 69 -2.43 -8.22 5.70
CA ASP A 69 -3.29 -7.88 4.56
C ASP A 69 -2.89 -6.54 3.95
N LEU A 70 -2.40 -5.60 4.76
CA LEU A 70 -1.87 -4.32 4.29
C LEU A 70 -0.58 -4.52 3.45
N CYS A 71 0.31 -5.43 3.87
CA CYS A 71 1.47 -5.85 3.06
C CYS A 71 1.04 -6.44 1.71
N VAL A 72 -0.01 -7.28 1.69
CA VAL A 72 -0.54 -7.86 0.44
C VAL A 72 -1.06 -6.77 -0.48
N ILE A 73 -1.82 -5.81 0.04
CA ILE A 73 -2.38 -4.69 -0.74
C ILE A 73 -1.26 -3.81 -1.29
N LEU A 74 -0.43 -3.23 -0.41
CA LEU A 74 0.61 -2.28 -0.80
C LEU A 74 1.65 -2.92 -1.71
N GLY A 75 2.10 -4.14 -1.39
CA GLY A 75 3.07 -4.87 -2.20
C GLY A 75 2.57 -5.09 -3.63
N ASN A 76 1.34 -5.57 -3.80
CA ASN A 76 0.79 -5.80 -5.14
C ASN A 76 0.50 -4.49 -5.89
N MET A 77 0.02 -3.44 -5.23
CA MET A 77 -0.23 -2.15 -5.90
C MET A 77 1.09 -1.51 -6.36
N LEU A 78 2.06 -1.38 -5.48
CA LEU A 78 3.35 -0.73 -5.78
C LEU A 78 4.21 -1.54 -6.76
N ASP A 79 4.19 -2.88 -6.66
CA ASP A 79 4.84 -3.76 -7.64
C ASP A 79 4.28 -3.58 -9.06
N ASN A 80 2.96 -3.47 -9.18
CA ASN A 80 2.32 -3.23 -10.48
C ASN A 80 2.76 -1.87 -11.05
N CYS A 81 2.75 -0.80 -10.25
CA CYS A 81 3.20 0.52 -10.68
C CYS A 81 4.67 0.50 -11.12
N LEU A 82 5.55 -0.06 -10.29
CA LEU A 82 6.99 -0.09 -10.56
C LEU A 82 7.32 -0.87 -11.84
N LYS A 83 6.73 -2.06 -12.02
CA LYS A 83 6.91 -2.90 -13.21
C LYS A 83 6.41 -2.21 -14.48
N ALA A 84 5.26 -1.53 -14.42
CA ALA A 84 4.73 -0.79 -15.55
C ALA A 84 5.65 0.37 -15.96
N CYS A 85 6.15 1.14 -15.00
CA CYS A 85 7.09 2.23 -15.26
C CYS A 85 8.44 1.72 -15.81
N ILE A 86 8.98 0.62 -15.27
CA ILE A 86 10.24 0.02 -15.77
C ILE A 86 10.08 -0.48 -17.21
N ALA A 87 8.90 -1.01 -17.56
CA ALA A 87 8.61 -1.48 -18.92
C ALA A 87 8.34 -0.33 -19.91
N ASN A 88 8.04 0.87 -19.42
CA ASN A 88 7.79 2.04 -20.25
C ASN A 88 9.11 2.74 -20.62
N PRO A 89 9.44 2.86 -21.92
CA PRO A 89 10.70 3.47 -22.38
C PRO A 89 10.76 5.00 -22.19
N SER A 90 9.71 5.63 -21.66
CA SER A 90 9.67 7.07 -21.41
C SER A 90 10.74 7.50 -20.40
N SER A 91 11.29 8.69 -20.59
CA SER A 91 12.18 9.35 -19.61
C SER A 91 11.41 10.06 -18.49
N GLU A 92 10.09 10.18 -18.59
CA GLU A 92 9.23 10.91 -17.66
C GLU A 92 8.30 9.95 -16.88
N ASN A 93 8.86 8.84 -16.41
CA ASN A 93 8.10 7.88 -15.63
C ASN A 93 7.84 8.37 -14.20
N PHE A 94 6.61 8.17 -13.73
CA PHE A 94 6.24 8.50 -12.37
C PHE A 94 5.29 7.47 -11.75
N ILE A 95 5.30 7.44 -10.41
CA ILE A 95 4.35 6.74 -9.55
C ILE A 95 3.84 7.75 -8.52
N HIS A 96 2.54 7.96 -8.48
CA HIS A 96 1.89 8.70 -7.41
C HIS A 96 1.05 7.75 -6.57
N ILE A 97 1.16 7.85 -5.25
CA ILE A 97 0.31 7.12 -4.31
C ILE A 97 -0.31 8.10 -3.30
N ALA A 98 -1.60 7.96 -3.06
CA ALA A 98 -2.29 8.66 -1.99
C ALA A 98 -2.91 7.64 -1.02
N ILE A 99 -2.63 7.79 0.28
CA ILE A 99 -3.19 6.93 1.33
C ILE A 99 -3.85 7.83 2.36
N ALA A 100 -5.13 7.60 2.64
CA ALA A 100 -5.88 8.43 3.56
C ALA A 100 -6.92 7.65 4.38
N THR A 101 -7.18 8.17 5.58
CA THR A 101 -8.38 7.89 6.37
C THR A 101 -9.28 9.12 6.33
N THR A 102 -10.47 8.98 5.77
CA THR A 102 -11.38 10.11 5.55
C THR A 102 -12.30 10.34 6.74
N GLU A 103 -12.89 11.55 6.82
CA GLU A 103 -13.92 11.88 7.83
C GLU A 103 -15.18 11.03 7.69
N ASN A 104 -15.46 10.52 6.50
CA ASN A 104 -16.61 9.65 6.21
C ASN A 104 -16.30 8.16 6.47
N ASP A 105 -15.42 7.86 7.41
CA ASP A 105 -15.06 6.50 7.84
C ASP A 105 -14.64 5.58 6.72
N LYS A 106 -13.75 6.07 5.86
CA LYS A 106 -13.14 5.27 4.78
C LYS A 106 -11.63 5.30 4.87
N PHE A 107 -11.02 4.15 4.67
CA PHE A 107 -9.61 4.02 4.36
C PHE A 107 -9.46 3.86 2.85
N THR A 108 -8.64 4.70 2.22
CA THR A 108 -8.47 4.73 0.77
C THR A 108 -7.00 4.66 0.40
N ILE A 109 -6.72 3.92 -0.67
CA ILE A 109 -5.43 3.94 -1.35
C ILE A 109 -5.71 4.19 -2.83
N HIS A 110 -5.11 5.24 -3.37
CA HIS A 110 -5.10 5.56 -4.79
C HIS A 110 -3.67 5.48 -5.31
N CYS A 111 -3.47 4.78 -6.42
CA CYS A 111 -2.20 4.78 -7.15
C CYS A 111 -2.44 5.15 -8.60
N GLU A 112 -1.55 5.98 -9.14
CA GLU A 112 -1.47 6.26 -10.58
C GLU A 112 -0.02 6.18 -11.05
N ASN A 113 0.20 5.66 -12.25
CA ASN A 113 1.52 5.57 -12.84
C ASN A 113 1.49 5.65 -14.37
N THR A 114 2.62 6.06 -14.93
CA THR A 114 2.84 6.01 -16.38
C THR A 114 2.89 4.57 -16.87
N THR A 115 2.42 4.36 -18.11
CA THR A 115 2.47 3.06 -18.80
C THR A 115 3.02 3.24 -20.21
N ALA A 116 3.45 2.15 -20.83
CA ALA A 116 3.85 2.17 -22.24
C ALA A 116 2.65 2.55 -23.13
N GLU A 117 2.94 3.27 -24.22
CA GLU A 117 1.93 3.64 -25.21
C GLU A 117 1.21 2.42 -25.76
N GLY A 118 -0.11 2.50 -25.92
CA GLY A 118 -0.95 1.40 -26.38
C GLY A 118 -1.27 0.34 -25.30
N THR A 119 -0.88 0.57 -24.04
CA THR A 119 -1.32 -0.30 -22.93
C THR A 119 -2.84 -0.23 -22.82
N SER A 120 -3.51 -1.41 -22.82
CA SER A 120 -4.95 -1.53 -22.66
C SER A 120 -5.30 -2.57 -21.60
N LEU A 121 -6.54 -2.52 -21.09
CA LEU A 121 -7.03 -3.55 -20.17
C LEU A 121 -6.97 -4.95 -20.77
N GLU A 122 -7.20 -5.08 -22.08
CA GLU A 122 -7.12 -6.35 -22.81
C GLU A 122 -5.68 -6.90 -22.79
N HIS A 123 -4.68 -6.06 -22.99
CA HIS A 123 -3.27 -6.45 -22.89
C HIS A 123 -2.90 -6.89 -21.46
N ILE A 124 -3.40 -6.19 -20.44
CA ILE A 124 -3.19 -6.54 -19.05
C ILE A 124 -3.85 -7.90 -18.74
N HIS A 125 -5.03 -8.17 -19.28
CA HIS A 125 -5.71 -9.46 -19.11
C HIS A 125 -5.01 -10.59 -19.89
N ALA A 126 -4.57 -10.35 -21.13
CA ALA A 126 -3.90 -11.34 -21.95
C ALA A 126 -2.52 -11.73 -21.42
N SER A 127 -1.74 -10.78 -20.90
CA SER A 127 -0.44 -11.05 -20.29
C SER A 127 -0.53 -11.95 -19.06
N ARG A 128 -1.69 -11.96 -18.37
CA ARG A 128 -1.97 -12.82 -17.21
C ARG A 128 -2.21 -14.28 -17.59
N GLN A 129 -2.79 -14.55 -18.76
CA GLN A 129 -3.08 -15.93 -19.21
C GLN A 129 -1.81 -16.66 -19.65
N ASN A 130 -0.76 -15.94 -20.05
CA ASN A 130 0.47 -16.51 -20.61
C ASN A 130 1.62 -16.65 -19.60
N SER A 131 1.44 -16.25 -18.33
CA SER A 131 2.48 -16.29 -17.31
C SER A 131 2.03 -17.10 -16.09
N LEU A 132 2.72 -18.20 -15.81
CA LEU A 132 2.50 -19.06 -14.63
C LEU A 132 2.77 -18.33 -13.28
N TYR A 133 3.39 -17.15 -13.31
CA TYR A 133 3.77 -16.37 -12.13
C TYR A 133 3.25 -14.93 -12.09
N HIS A 134 2.60 -14.43 -13.15
CA HIS A 134 2.13 -13.04 -13.25
C HIS A 134 0.62 -13.03 -13.52
N GLY A 135 -0.18 -12.56 -12.57
CA GLY A 135 -1.63 -12.44 -12.78
C GLY A 135 -2.47 -12.35 -11.50
N TYR A 136 -1.92 -12.77 -10.40
CA TYR A 136 -2.68 -12.82 -9.14
C TYR A 136 -2.67 -11.51 -8.34
N GLY A 137 -1.79 -10.56 -8.65
CA GLY A 137 -1.64 -9.34 -7.88
C GLY A 137 -2.93 -8.54 -7.70
N LEU A 138 -3.62 -8.20 -8.82
CA LEU A 138 -4.87 -7.45 -8.75
C LEU A 138 -6.02 -8.28 -8.16
N THR A 139 -6.00 -9.59 -8.35
CA THR A 139 -6.96 -10.52 -7.72
C THR A 139 -6.72 -10.59 -6.21
N ASN A 140 -5.47 -10.64 -5.77
CA ASN A 140 -5.12 -10.63 -4.36
C ASN A 140 -5.56 -9.33 -3.68
N ILE A 141 -5.36 -8.17 -4.32
CA ILE A 141 -5.84 -6.89 -3.80
C ILE A 141 -7.36 -6.92 -3.65
N ARG A 142 -8.10 -7.36 -4.69
CA ARG A 142 -9.56 -7.43 -4.67
C ARG A 142 -10.06 -8.34 -3.56
N ASN A 143 -9.57 -9.58 -3.49
CA ASN A 143 -9.99 -10.55 -2.47
C ASN A 143 -9.69 -10.03 -1.05
N THR A 144 -8.56 -9.34 -0.88
CA THR A 144 -8.21 -8.75 0.41
C THR A 144 -9.12 -7.57 0.75
N ALA A 145 -9.47 -6.70 -0.21
CA ALA A 145 -10.42 -5.62 0.00
C ALA A 145 -11.81 -6.15 0.40
N GLU A 146 -12.30 -7.16 -0.32
CA GLU A 146 -13.61 -7.80 -0.06
C GLU A 146 -13.70 -8.43 1.33
N LYS A 147 -12.60 -8.99 1.87
CA LYS A 147 -12.51 -9.49 3.25
C LYS A 147 -12.87 -8.42 4.29
N TYR A 148 -12.63 -7.14 3.97
CA TYR A 148 -12.92 -6.00 4.81
C TYR A 148 -14.15 -5.20 4.34
N HIS A 149 -15.03 -5.82 3.53
CA HIS A 149 -16.21 -5.17 2.94
C HIS A 149 -15.89 -3.96 2.08
N GLY A 150 -14.66 -3.89 1.59
CA GLY A 150 -14.18 -2.87 0.68
C GLY A 150 -14.32 -3.27 -0.79
N PHE A 151 -13.87 -2.40 -1.67
CA PHE A 151 -13.80 -2.67 -3.09
C PHE A 151 -12.47 -2.16 -3.67
N PHE A 152 -12.10 -2.75 -4.80
CA PHE A 152 -10.92 -2.41 -5.56
C PHE A 152 -11.27 -2.30 -7.04
N THR A 153 -10.86 -1.21 -7.66
CA THR A 153 -11.02 -0.96 -9.09
C THR A 153 -9.69 -0.56 -9.72
N TYR A 154 -9.59 -0.71 -11.03
CA TYR A 154 -8.47 -0.21 -11.81
C TYR A 154 -8.91 0.12 -13.22
N SER A 155 -8.24 1.09 -13.82
CA SER A 155 -8.49 1.54 -15.20
C SER A 155 -7.20 1.91 -15.92
N VAL A 156 -7.26 1.93 -17.23
CA VAL A 156 -6.20 2.41 -18.12
C VAL A 156 -6.81 3.44 -19.05
N GLU A 157 -6.22 4.62 -19.02
CA GLU A 157 -6.47 5.68 -19.99
C GLU A 157 -5.10 6.12 -20.55
N THR A 158 -4.66 7.34 -20.31
CA THR A 158 -3.28 7.78 -20.54
C THR A 158 -2.33 7.26 -19.47
N LEU A 159 -2.85 6.96 -18.30
CA LEU A 159 -2.17 6.38 -17.13
C LEU A 159 -2.87 5.12 -16.68
N PHE A 160 -2.20 4.35 -15.85
CA PHE A 160 -2.81 3.24 -15.13
C PHE A 160 -3.23 3.73 -13.74
N TYR A 161 -4.48 3.49 -13.37
CA TYR A 161 -5.08 3.87 -12.10
C TYR A 161 -5.50 2.64 -11.32
N MET A 162 -5.29 2.68 -10.01
CA MET A 162 -5.78 1.69 -9.04
C MET A 162 -6.39 2.41 -7.85
N ASP A 163 -7.62 2.06 -7.53
CA ASP A 163 -8.37 2.62 -6.41
C ASP A 163 -8.85 1.52 -5.47
N LEU A 164 -8.52 1.64 -4.21
CA LEU A 164 -9.00 0.80 -3.12
C LEU A 164 -9.74 1.64 -2.10
N MET A 165 -10.89 1.16 -1.65
CA MET A 165 -11.63 1.73 -0.53
C MET A 165 -12.08 0.61 0.41
N ILE A 166 -11.84 0.80 1.72
CA ILE A 166 -12.28 -0.08 2.79
C ILE A 166 -13.01 0.76 3.84
N PRO A 167 -14.26 0.39 4.21
CA PRO A 167 -14.99 1.09 5.26
C PRO A 167 -14.30 0.90 6.63
N ILE A 168 -14.23 1.97 7.41
CA ILE A 168 -13.77 1.92 8.79
C ILE A 168 -14.99 1.64 9.67
N ILE A 169 -15.13 0.40 10.09
CA ILE A 169 -16.23 -0.01 10.97
C ILE A 169 -15.73 0.17 12.40
N GLU A 170 -16.27 1.16 13.12
CA GLU A 170 -16.03 1.28 14.54
C GLU A 170 -16.55 0.01 15.24
N LYS A 171 -15.65 -0.70 15.91
CA LYS A 171 -16.08 -1.79 16.80
C LYS A 171 -16.97 -1.14 17.88
N SER A 172 -18.28 -1.34 17.77
CA SER A 172 -19.22 -0.92 18.80
C SER A 172 -18.63 -1.25 20.16
N LYS A 173 -18.48 -0.24 21.04
CA LYS A 173 -18.13 -0.46 22.44
C LYS A 173 -19.11 -1.49 22.95
N ARG A 174 -18.64 -2.73 23.21
CA ARG A 174 -19.43 -3.71 23.95
C ARG A 174 -19.81 -3.03 25.26
N ILE A 175 -21.06 -2.61 25.35
CA ILE A 175 -21.67 -2.19 26.61
C ILE A 175 -21.63 -3.45 27.46
N MET A 176 -20.68 -3.50 28.39
CA MET A 176 -20.71 -4.49 29.46
C MET A 176 -21.87 -4.05 30.39
N HIS A 177 -22.97 -4.77 30.32
CA HIS A 177 -24.00 -4.78 31.34
C HIS A 177 -23.67 -5.85 32.37
#